data_1e93533b7ad80ef7f546873127c4a06f
#
_entry.id   1e93533b7ad80ef7f546873127c4a06f
#
_cell.length_a   1.000
_cell.length_b   1.000
_cell.length_c   1.000
_cell.angle_alpha   90.00
_cell.angle_beta   90.00
_cell.angle_gamma   90.00
#
_symmetry.space_group_name_H-M   'P 1'
#
loop_
_entity.id
_entity.type
_entity.pdbx_description
1 polymer ?
#
loop_
_entity_poly.entity_id
_entity_poly.type
_entity_poly.pdbx_seq_one_letter_code
_entity_poly.pdbx_strand_id
1 'polypeptide(L)'
;MDEYIATILAKWRHATPLKRVLSPYKHTEINYGAKVQYATDSPTSPPLDAAGVLRVQSIVDALLFYACVIENKLLVALSGISSQQAAATEDTSAAIDQILNHFANYSNDRITYRAGSMILAAHADAGYLNVSKARSRAGAHIMLSEDDPVPGINSPVLTIAQIIKFLMSSAAEAELAGLFIYDKDMVPMRQSLTKMGWPQPKSPVQTDNSTAAGLVNKTIVTKNL
;
A
#
# COMPACT_ATOMS: atom_id res chain seq x y z
N MET A 1 7.11 20.05 -1.95
CA MET A 1 7.10 19.52 -0.53
C MET A 1 8.52 19.29 -0.01
N ASP A 2 9.48 20.07 -0.52
CA ASP A 2 10.91 19.82 -0.30
C ASP A 2 11.36 19.84 1.18
N GLU A 3 10.65 20.54 2.06
CA GLU A 3 11.00 20.62 3.49
C GLU A 3 10.05 19.84 4.42
N TYR A 4 9.08 19.11 3.86
CA TYR A 4 8.06 18.46 4.69
C TYR A 4 8.67 17.42 5.63
N ILE A 5 9.52 16.55 5.11
CA ILE A 5 10.20 15.53 5.91
C ILE A 5 11.16 16.16 6.92
N ALA A 6 11.93 17.19 6.52
CA ALA A 6 12.80 17.89 7.44
C ALA A 6 12.02 18.50 8.62
N THR A 7 10.84 19.05 8.36
CA THR A 7 9.95 19.57 9.41
C THR A 7 9.47 18.48 10.35
N ILE A 8 9.10 17.30 9.82
CA ILE A 8 8.70 16.14 10.65
C ILE A 8 9.85 15.68 11.53
N LEU A 9 11.04 15.48 10.95
CA LEU A 9 12.22 15.05 11.70
C LEU A 9 12.58 16.05 12.81
N ALA A 10 12.54 17.36 12.51
CA ALA A 10 12.79 18.42 13.48
C ALA A 10 11.73 18.44 14.60
N LYS A 11 10.44 18.34 14.26
CA LYS A 11 9.32 18.29 15.22
C LYS A 11 9.50 17.18 16.24
N TRP A 12 9.94 16.01 15.80
CA TRP A 12 10.14 14.85 16.66
C TRP A 12 11.57 14.71 17.18
N ARG A 13 12.45 15.71 16.91
CA ARG A 13 13.85 15.74 17.32
C ARG A 13 14.59 14.45 16.94
N HIS A 14 14.27 13.92 15.77
CA HIS A 14 14.83 12.65 15.32
C HIS A 14 16.25 12.86 14.79
N ALA A 15 17.22 12.16 15.39
CA ALA A 15 18.62 12.24 14.99
C ALA A 15 18.89 11.42 13.72
N THR A 16 19.76 11.92 12.86
CA THR A 16 20.22 11.15 11.70
C THR A 16 20.98 9.90 12.16
N PRO A 17 20.61 8.71 11.71
CA PRO A 17 21.26 7.47 12.14
C PRO A 17 22.70 7.40 11.59
N LEU A 18 23.59 6.78 12.37
CA LEU A 18 25.00 6.58 11.97
C LEU A 18 25.14 5.66 10.74
N LYS A 19 24.22 4.69 10.61
CA LYS A 19 24.16 3.77 9.46
C LYS A 19 22.94 4.09 8.60
N ARG A 20 23.11 4.06 7.28
CA ARG A 20 22.00 4.25 6.34
C ARG A 20 20.95 3.16 6.49
N VAL A 21 19.70 3.56 6.61
CA VAL A 21 18.53 2.68 6.65
C VAL A 21 17.87 2.70 5.28
N LEU A 22 18.07 1.63 4.51
CA LEU A 22 17.66 1.55 3.10
C LEU A 22 16.16 1.32 2.91
N SER A 23 15.50 0.71 3.90
CA SER A 23 14.08 0.36 3.82
C SER A 23 13.28 1.00 4.95
N PRO A 24 12.08 1.54 4.67
CA PRO A 24 11.21 2.09 5.70
C PRO A 24 10.59 1.03 6.62
N TYR A 25 10.75 -0.25 6.33
CA TYR A 25 10.27 -1.36 7.17
C TYR A 25 11.23 -2.54 7.11
N LYS A 26 11.17 -3.39 8.14
CA LYS A 26 11.89 -4.65 8.16
C LYS A 26 11.17 -5.65 7.27
N HIS A 27 11.90 -6.25 6.35
CA HIS A 27 11.40 -7.38 5.59
C HIS A 27 11.39 -8.62 6.48
N THR A 28 10.26 -9.31 6.52
CA THR A 28 10.16 -10.64 7.13
C THR A 28 10.09 -11.66 6.00
N GLU A 29 11.09 -12.51 5.90
CA GLU A 29 11.11 -13.56 4.88
C GLU A 29 9.95 -14.54 5.10
N ILE A 30 9.24 -14.83 4.01
CA ILE A 30 8.20 -15.87 4.00
C ILE A 30 8.92 -17.22 3.84
N ASN A 31 8.78 -18.09 4.83
CA ASN A 31 9.36 -19.44 4.77
C ASN A 31 8.40 -20.38 4.06
N TYR A 32 8.55 -20.49 2.74
CA TYR A 32 7.74 -21.38 1.93
C TYR A 32 7.95 -22.84 2.34
N GLY A 33 6.84 -23.59 2.50
CA GLY A 33 6.87 -24.98 2.96
C GLY A 33 6.87 -25.15 4.49
N ALA A 34 6.93 -24.07 5.27
CA ALA A 34 6.73 -24.15 6.71
C ALA A 34 5.29 -24.53 7.05
N LYS A 35 5.07 -25.14 8.23
CA LYS A 35 3.72 -25.46 8.73
C LYS A 35 2.83 -24.24 8.88
N VAL A 36 3.43 -23.07 9.16
CA VAL A 36 2.77 -21.77 9.25
C VAL A 36 3.32 -20.90 8.14
N GLN A 37 2.50 -20.60 7.16
CA GLN A 37 2.86 -19.82 5.95
C GLN A 37 2.22 -18.42 5.94
N TYR A 38 1.82 -17.93 7.08
CA TYR A 38 1.27 -16.57 7.23
C TYR A 38 2.08 -15.77 8.24
N ALA A 39 2.01 -14.47 8.15
CA ALA A 39 2.63 -13.59 9.12
C ALA A 39 2.06 -13.88 10.52
N THR A 40 2.91 -14.25 11.44
CA THR A 40 2.53 -14.42 12.84
C THR A 40 2.32 -13.06 13.49
N ASP A 41 1.42 -13.00 14.46
CA ASP A 41 1.31 -11.81 15.29
C ASP A 41 2.65 -11.57 15.99
N SER A 42 3.12 -10.35 15.93
CA SER A 42 4.28 -9.96 16.72
C SER A 42 3.94 -10.10 18.19
N PRO A 43 4.81 -10.71 18.95
CA PRO A 43 4.51 -11.01 20.34
C PRO A 43 4.72 -9.79 21.23
N THR A 44 4.30 -9.85 22.37
CA THR A 44 4.86 -9.64 23.70
C THR A 44 5.80 -8.46 23.97
N SER A 45 6.01 -7.47 23.06
CA SER A 45 6.69 -6.26 23.46
C SER A 45 5.79 -5.43 24.39
N PRO A 46 6.37 -4.76 25.42
CA PRO A 46 5.60 -3.98 26.37
C PRO A 46 4.71 -2.94 25.69
N PRO A 47 3.49 -2.71 26.21
CA PRO A 47 2.64 -1.64 25.69
C PRO A 47 3.27 -0.27 25.99
N LEU A 48 3.08 0.66 25.07
CA LEU A 48 3.46 2.05 25.28
C LEU A 48 2.51 2.74 26.27
N ASP A 49 3.03 3.73 26.95
CA ASP A 49 2.21 4.67 27.72
C ASP A 49 1.37 5.57 26.80
N ALA A 50 0.46 6.36 27.35
CA ALA A 50 -0.40 7.25 26.60
C ALA A 50 0.36 8.26 25.72
N ALA A 51 1.51 8.73 26.19
CA ALA A 51 2.35 9.66 25.44
C ALA A 51 3.01 8.96 24.22
N GLY A 52 3.48 7.74 24.39
CA GLY A 52 4.02 6.90 23.33
C GLY A 52 2.99 6.55 22.28
N VAL A 53 1.77 6.17 22.68
CA VAL A 53 0.64 5.93 21.75
C VAL A 53 0.34 7.19 20.95
N LEU A 54 0.21 8.34 21.60
CA LEU A 54 -0.06 9.62 20.92
C LEU A 54 1.07 10.00 19.94
N ARG A 55 2.33 9.75 20.32
CA ARG A 55 3.48 9.95 19.43
C ARG A 55 3.33 9.12 18.15
N VAL A 56 3.05 7.82 18.29
CA VAL A 56 2.87 6.91 17.15
C VAL A 56 1.75 7.41 16.25
N GLN A 57 0.57 7.71 16.79
CA GLN A 57 -0.58 8.20 16.04
C GLN A 57 -0.26 9.48 15.28
N SER A 58 0.35 10.46 15.95
CA SER A 58 0.68 11.75 15.35
C SER A 58 1.72 11.65 14.21
N ILE A 59 2.68 10.71 14.31
CA ILE A 59 3.64 10.48 13.24
C ILE A 59 2.98 9.76 12.07
N VAL A 60 2.15 8.74 12.35
CA VAL A 60 1.39 8.03 11.33
C VAL A 60 0.54 8.98 10.50
N ASP A 61 -0.23 9.87 11.16
CA ASP A 61 -1.10 10.84 10.48
C ASP A 61 -0.28 11.78 9.57
N ALA A 62 0.82 12.31 10.09
CA ALA A 62 1.69 13.19 9.30
C ALA A 62 2.31 12.46 8.09
N LEU A 63 2.83 11.26 8.30
CA LEU A 63 3.47 10.49 7.23
C LEU A 63 2.47 9.91 6.23
N LEU A 64 1.23 9.62 6.64
CA LEU A 64 0.20 9.11 5.73
C LEU A 64 -0.11 10.11 4.62
N PHE A 65 -0.21 11.39 4.96
CA PHE A 65 -0.38 12.44 3.94
C PHE A 65 0.76 12.44 2.92
N TYR A 66 2.01 12.39 3.40
CA TYR A 66 3.19 12.34 2.52
C TYR A 66 3.23 11.07 1.68
N ALA A 67 2.90 9.93 2.28
CA ALA A 67 2.86 8.64 1.61
C ALA A 67 1.82 8.59 0.47
N CYS A 68 0.65 9.19 0.68
CA CYS A 68 -0.39 9.24 -0.36
C CYS A 68 -0.02 10.13 -1.55
N VAL A 69 0.81 11.16 -1.33
CA VAL A 69 1.09 12.19 -2.33
C VAL A 69 2.45 11.99 -3.02
N ILE A 70 3.47 11.55 -2.29
CA ILE A 70 4.86 11.50 -2.79
C ILE A 70 5.46 10.10 -2.66
N GLU A 71 5.45 9.50 -1.46
CA GLU A 71 6.26 8.33 -1.11
C GLU A 71 5.38 7.10 -0.85
N ASN A 72 4.71 6.61 -1.89
CA ASN A 72 3.74 5.50 -1.75
C ASN A 72 4.36 4.18 -1.26
N LYS A 73 5.67 3.99 -1.35
CA LYS A 73 6.36 2.84 -0.73
C LYS A 73 6.12 2.72 0.78
N LEU A 74 5.81 3.84 1.45
CA LEU A 74 5.49 3.85 2.87
C LEU A 74 4.12 3.28 3.22
N LEU A 75 3.19 3.26 2.28
CA LEU A 75 1.81 2.87 2.57
C LEU A 75 1.72 1.47 3.18
N VAL A 76 2.57 0.54 2.77
CA VAL A 76 2.62 -0.82 3.35
C VAL A 76 3.04 -0.77 4.82
N ALA A 77 4.11 -0.04 5.14
CA ALA A 77 4.61 0.11 6.50
C ALA A 77 3.58 0.82 7.39
N LEU A 78 3.06 1.96 6.92
CA LEU A 78 2.06 2.75 7.65
C LEU A 78 0.76 1.99 7.86
N SER A 79 0.29 1.23 6.87
CA SER A 79 -0.89 0.37 7.01
C SER A 79 -0.72 -0.69 8.10
N GLY A 80 0.48 -1.28 8.21
CA GLY A 80 0.82 -2.22 9.29
C GLY A 80 0.77 -1.55 10.66
N ILE A 81 1.46 -0.42 10.81
CA ILE A 81 1.53 0.34 12.06
C ILE A 81 0.14 0.89 12.45
N SER A 82 -0.61 1.46 11.50
CA SER A 82 -1.96 2.00 11.74
C SER A 82 -2.92 0.94 12.28
N SER A 83 -2.77 -0.30 11.85
CA SER A 83 -3.62 -1.40 12.35
C SER A 83 -3.38 -1.75 13.83
N GLN A 84 -2.27 -1.29 14.40
CA GLN A 84 -1.83 -1.57 15.78
C GLN A 84 -1.78 -0.31 16.65
N GLN A 85 -1.94 0.89 16.09
CA GLN A 85 -1.70 2.15 16.80
C GLN A 85 -2.58 2.39 18.03
N ALA A 86 -3.76 1.77 18.12
CA ALA A 86 -4.64 1.88 19.29
C ALA A 86 -4.10 1.14 20.52
N ALA A 87 -3.31 0.10 20.30
CA ALA A 87 -2.63 -0.70 21.32
C ALA A 87 -1.14 -0.82 20.97
N ALA A 88 -0.51 0.33 20.71
CA ALA A 88 0.88 0.40 20.30
C ALA A 88 1.83 -0.12 21.35
N THR A 89 2.88 -0.79 20.92
CA THR A 89 3.91 -1.41 21.76
C THR A 89 5.28 -0.82 21.42
N GLU A 90 6.31 -1.23 22.15
CA GLU A 90 7.69 -0.85 21.85
C GLU A 90 8.11 -1.25 20.43
N ASP A 91 7.64 -2.40 19.91
CA ASP A 91 7.87 -2.80 18.51
C ASP A 91 7.22 -1.84 17.54
N THR A 92 6.03 -1.33 17.87
CA THR A 92 5.35 -0.31 17.05
C THR A 92 6.16 0.99 17.02
N SER A 93 6.72 1.40 18.19
CA SER A 93 7.61 2.55 18.27
C SER A 93 8.89 2.35 17.46
N ALA A 94 9.51 1.18 17.57
CA ALA A 94 10.71 0.84 16.79
C ALA A 94 10.44 0.83 15.26
N ALA A 95 9.25 0.41 14.84
CA ALA A 95 8.84 0.48 13.43
C ALA A 95 8.69 1.94 12.94
N ILE A 96 8.14 2.83 13.76
CA ILE A 96 8.11 4.28 13.48
C ILE A 96 9.53 4.84 13.39
N ASP A 97 10.40 4.51 14.34
CA ASP A 97 11.78 4.99 14.33
C ASP A 97 12.55 4.49 13.10
N GLN A 98 12.26 3.30 12.61
CA GLN A 98 12.83 2.83 11.34
C GLN A 98 12.38 3.68 10.14
N ILE A 99 11.10 4.06 10.05
CA ILE A 99 10.63 4.97 9.01
C ILE A 99 11.35 6.33 9.10
N LEU A 100 11.44 6.91 10.30
CA LEU A 100 12.12 8.18 10.50
C LEU A 100 13.62 8.09 10.17
N ASN A 101 14.28 6.99 10.52
CA ASN A 101 15.67 6.71 10.15
C ASN A 101 15.84 6.61 8.62
N HIS A 102 14.90 5.98 7.93
CA HIS A 102 14.90 5.93 6.47
C HIS A 102 14.80 7.34 5.89
N PHE A 103 13.89 8.16 6.36
CA PHE A 103 13.72 9.53 5.90
C PHE A 103 14.87 10.46 6.23
N ALA A 104 15.55 10.26 7.34
CA ALA A 104 16.77 11.02 7.65
C ALA A 104 17.89 10.82 6.62
N ASN A 105 17.81 9.72 5.83
CA ASN A 105 18.76 9.42 4.76
C ASN A 105 18.18 9.67 3.35
N TYR A 106 16.86 9.62 3.18
CA TYR A 106 16.15 9.67 1.89
C TYR A 106 14.94 10.59 1.99
N SER A 107 15.15 11.89 2.00
CA SER A 107 14.09 12.90 2.18
C SER A 107 13.59 13.56 0.89
N ASN A 108 14.19 13.23 -0.27
CA ASN A 108 13.98 13.97 -1.52
C ASN A 108 13.32 13.13 -2.61
N ASP A 109 12.37 12.28 -2.26
CA ASP A 109 11.62 11.53 -3.25
C ASP A 109 10.73 12.43 -4.10
N ARG A 110 10.61 12.07 -5.38
CA ARG A 110 9.86 12.83 -6.38
C ARG A 110 8.95 11.92 -7.16
N ILE A 111 7.74 12.40 -7.42
CA ILE A 111 6.82 11.81 -8.38
C ILE A 111 6.90 12.61 -9.68
N THR A 112 7.01 11.92 -10.81
CA THR A 112 7.04 12.53 -12.13
C THR A 112 5.89 12.00 -12.95
N TYR A 113 4.91 12.85 -13.25
CA TYR A 113 3.82 12.52 -14.16
C TYR A 113 4.25 12.74 -15.60
N ARG A 114 3.98 11.77 -16.45
CA ARG A 114 4.18 11.89 -17.90
C ARG A 114 2.85 12.22 -18.56
N ALA A 115 2.89 13.04 -19.60
CA ALA A 115 1.72 13.29 -20.42
C ALA A 115 1.24 11.99 -21.09
N GLY A 116 -0.06 11.88 -21.28
CA GLY A 116 -0.70 10.72 -21.89
C GLY A 116 -2.13 11.05 -22.33
N SER A 117 -2.85 10.06 -22.79
CA SER A 117 -4.24 10.19 -23.26
C SER A 117 -5.25 10.34 -22.12
N MET A 118 -4.81 10.43 -20.88
CA MET A 118 -5.66 10.57 -19.70
C MET A 118 -6.59 9.36 -19.46
N ILE A 119 -6.23 8.19 -19.94
CA ILE A 119 -6.99 6.96 -19.73
C ILE A 119 -6.65 6.38 -18.37
N LEU A 120 -7.68 6.12 -17.57
CA LEU A 120 -7.52 5.52 -16.25
C LEU A 120 -7.14 4.05 -16.38
N ALA A 121 -6.00 3.68 -15.80
CA ALA A 121 -5.47 2.33 -15.79
C ALA A 121 -4.99 1.96 -14.39
N ALA A 122 -4.83 0.67 -14.11
CA ALA A 122 -4.30 0.19 -12.85
C ALA A 122 -3.37 -1.01 -13.01
N HIS A 123 -2.37 -1.09 -12.14
CA HIS A 123 -1.65 -2.31 -11.81
C HIS A 123 -2.10 -2.76 -10.43
N ALA A 124 -2.49 -4.01 -10.33
CA ALA A 124 -3.09 -4.59 -9.13
C ALA A 124 -2.37 -5.87 -8.72
N ASP A 125 -2.24 -6.06 -7.43
CA ASP A 125 -1.64 -7.23 -6.80
C ASP A 125 -2.27 -7.48 -5.44
N ALA A 126 -2.33 -8.74 -5.00
CA ALA A 126 -2.80 -9.09 -3.68
C ALA A 126 -1.88 -10.09 -2.98
N GLY A 127 -1.24 -9.66 -1.90
CA GLY A 127 -0.46 -10.56 -1.06
C GLY A 127 -1.34 -11.49 -0.24
N TYR A 128 -1.34 -12.78 -0.56
CA TYR A 128 -2.11 -13.81 0.14
C TYR A 128 -1.46 -14.17 1.48
N LEU A 129 -2.23 -14.11 2.57
CA LEU A 129 -1.82 -14.46 3.95
C LEU A 129 -0.56 -13.73 4.46
N ASN A 130 -0.21 -12.60 3.90
CA ASN A 130 1.02 -11.85 4.22
C ASN A 130 0.84 -10.83 5.37
N VAL A 131 -0.30 -10.86 6.05
CA VAL A 131 -0.61 -10.00 7.19
C VAL A 131 -0.97 -10.86 8.40
N SER A 132 -0.73 -10.37 9.62
CA SER A 132 -1.10 -11.04 10.86
C SER A 132 -2.58 -11.47 10.89
N LYS A 133 -2.90 -12.49 11.67
CA LYS A 133 -4.23 -13.12 11.75
C LYS A 133 -4.69 -13.72 10.42
N ALA A 134 -3.76 -14.29 9.66
CA ALA A 134 -3.99 -14.93 8.36
C ALA A 134 -4.76 -14.04 7.37
N ARG A 135 -4.53 -12.73 7.40
CA ARG A 135 -5.14 -11.79 6.47
C ARG A 135 -4.26 -11.54 5.26
N SER A 136 -4.88 -11.08 4.21
CA SER A 136 -4.27 -10.71 2.94
C SER A 136 -4.21 -9.18 2.80
N ARG A 137 -3.38 -8.71 1.90
CA ARG A 137 -3.25 -7.28 1.58
C ARG A 137 -3.56 -7.03 0.12
N ALA A 138 -4.38 -6.03 -0.15
CA ALA A 138 -4.59 -5.50 -1.49
C ALA A 138 -3.63 -4.34 -1.77
N GLY A 139 -3.02 -4.35 -2.93
CA GLY A 139 -2.17 -3.29 -3.47
C GLY A 139 -2.60 -2.88 -4.86
N ALA A 140 -2.73 -1.58 -5.14
CA ALA A 140 -2.98 -1.07 -6.47
C ALA A 140 -2.24 0.25 -6.72
N HIS A 141 -1.84 0.40 -7.97
CA HIS A 141 -1.24 1.58 -8.53
C HIS A 141 -2.15 2.08 -9.65
N ILE A 142 -3.00 3.06 -9.34
CA ILE A 142 -3.97 3.64 -10.27
C ILE A 142 -3.36 4.89 -10.89
N MET A 143 -3.32 4.95 -12.21
CA MET A 143 -2.61 5.98 -12.96
C MET A 143 -3.41 6.46 -14.17
N LEU A 144 -3.01 7.60 -14.72
CA LEU A 144 -3.46 8.07 -16.03
C LEU A 144 -2.40 7.73 -17.07
N SER A 145 -2.81 7.09 -18.15
CA SER A 145 -1.89 6.54 -19.15
C SER A 145 -2.39 6.78 -20.60
N GLU A 146 -1.74 6.11 -21.51
CA GLU A 146 -2.17 6.05 -22.92
C GLU A 146 -3.37 5.12 -23.10
N ASP A 147 -4.05 5.27 -24.24
CA ASP A 147 -5.11 4.36 -24.69
C ASP A 147 -4.48 3.10 -25.30
N ASP A 148 -3.99 2.23 -24.42
CA ASP A 148 -3.34 0.98 -24.75
C ASP A 148 -3.88 -0.14 -23.84
N PRO A 149 -4.16 -1.36 -24.36
CA PRO A 149 -4.55 -2.50 -23.55
C PRO A 149 -3.51 -2.89 -22.49
N VAL A 150 -2.22 -2.59 -22.70
CA VAL A 150 -1.12 -2.81 -21.77
C VAL A 150 -0.34 -1.50 -21.59
N PRO A 151 -0.94 -0.53 -20.89
CA PRO A 151 -0.34 0.78 -20.77
C PRO A 151 0.97 0.77 -19.99
N GLY A 152 1.91 1.60 -20.40
CA GLY A 152 3.15 1.82 -19.67
C GLY A 152 2.88 2.46 -18.31
N ILE A 153 3.76 2.18 -17.33
CA ILE A 153 3.67 2.73 -15.98
C ILE A 153 3.87 4.24 -16.00
N ASN A 154 2.91 4.95 -15.40
CA ASN A 154 3.00 6.36 -15.07
C ASN A 154 2.93 6.55 -13.55
N SER A 155 3.15 7.74 -13.06
CA SER A 155 2.98 8.02 -11.62
C SER A 155 1.53 7.89 -11.18
N PRO A 156 1.27 7.38 -9.96
CA PRO A 156 -0.09 7.12 -9.52
C PRO A 156 -0.85 8.40 -9.20
N VAL A 157 -2.12 8.41 -9.55
CA VAL A 157 -3.08 9.38 -9.02
C VAL A 157 -3.73 8.85 -7.74
N LEU A 158 -3.68 7.54 -7.53
CA LEU A 158 -4.08 6.88 -6.28
C LEU A 158 -3.28 5.59 -6.12
N THR A 159 -2.73 5.37 -4.93
CA THR A 159 -2.12 4.10 -4.54
C THR A 159 -2.91 3.51 -3.38
N ILE A 160 -3.24 2.22 -3.49
CA ILE A 160 -3.93 1.47 -2.46
C ILE A 160 -2.97 0.46 -1.86
N ALA A 161 -2.90 0.42 -0.54
CA ALA A 161 -2.17 -0.60 0.22
C ALA A 161 -2.94 -0.88 1.51
N GLN A 162 -3.99 -1.69 1.41
CA GLN A 162 -4.88 -1.94 2.55
C GLN A 162 -5.02 -3.41 2.89
N ILE A 163 -5.28 -3.70 4.16
CA ILE A 163 -5.53 -5.05 4.63
C ILE A 163 -6.95 -5.46 4.21
N ILE A 164 -7.08 -6.62 3.56
CA ILE A 164 -8.37 -7.22 3.26
C ILE A 164 -8.97 -7.72 4.58
N LYS A 165 -10.18 -7.26 4.89
CA LYS A 165 -10.79 -7.50 6.21
C LYS A 165 -11.24 -8.94 6.42
N PHE A 166 -11.50 -9.68 5.33
CA PHE A 166 -11.96 -11.05 5.36
C PHE A 166 -10.80 -12.03 5.16
N LEU A 167 -10.95 -13.23 5.68
CA LEU A 167 -10.03 -14.33 5.40
C LEU A 167 -10.28 -14.84 4.00
N MET A 168 -9.21 -14.98 3.23
CA MET A 168 -9.25 -15.52 1.88
C MET A 168 -8.85 -17.00 1.91
N SER A 169 -9.52 -17.83 1.13
CA SER A 169 -9.22 -19.27 1.06
C SER A 169 -8.13 -19.60 0.03
N SER A 170 -7.85 -18.67 -0.89
CA SER A 170 -6.85 -18.85 -1.93
C SER A 170 -6.25 -17.53 -2.39
N ALA A 171 -5.09 -17.60 -3.06
CA ALA A 171 -4.47 -16.43 -3.68
C ALA A 171 -5.39 -15.80 -4.76
N ALA A 172 -6.07 -16.63 -5.57
CA ALA A 172 -7.00 -16.13 -6.57
C ALA A 172 -8.18 -15.37 -5.95
N GLU A 173 -8.69 -15.83 -4.80
CA GLU A 173 -9.74 -15.12 -4.06
C GLU A 173 -9.22 -13.79 -3.49
N ALA A 174 -8.00 -13.76 -2.98
CA ALA A 174 -7.36 -12.52 -2.52
C ALA A 174 -7.22 -11.50 -3.65
N GLU A 175 -6.82 -11.95 -4.85
CA GLU A 175 -6.74 -11.10 -6.03
C GLU A 175 -8.11 -10.56 -6.44
N LEU A 176 -9.14 -11.39 -6.49
CA LEU A 176 -10.51 -10.95 -6.79
C LEU A 176 -11.03 -9.94 -5.77
N ALA A 177 -10.76 -10.16 -4.49
CA ALA A 177 -11.10 -9.20 -3.44
C ALA A 177 -10.35 -7.88 -3.62
N GLY A 178 -9.08 -7.93 -4.00
CA GLY A 178 -8.29 -6.77 -4.38
C GLY A 178 -8.92 -6.01 -5.54
N LEU A 179 -9.21 -6.67 -6.64
CA LEU A 179 -9.86 -6.08 -7.82
C LEU A 179 -11.18 -5.38 -7.44
N PHE A 180 -12.01 -6.00 -6.61
CA PHE A 180 -13.24 -5.37 -6.13
C PHE A 180 -13.00 -4.08 -5.33
N ILE A 181 -11.94 -4.05 -4.52
CA ILE A 181 -11.55 -2.87 -3.74
C ILE A 181 -11.15 -1.73 -4.68
N TYR A 182 -10.34 -2.02 -5.71
CA TYR A 182 -9.86 -1.01 -6.65
C TYR A 182 -10.98 -0.45 -7.52
N ASP A 183 -11.86 -1.32 -8.01
CA ASP A 183 -12.98 -0.93 -8.85
C ASP A 183 -13.90 0.08 -8.16
N LYS A 184 -14.11 -0.07 -6.87
CA LYS A 184 -14.90 0.89 -6.08
C LYS A 184 -14.36 2.31 -6.18
N ASP A 185 -13.04 2.48 -6.20
CA ASP A 185 -12.39 3.78 -6.28
C ASP A 185 -12.24 4.24 -7.74
N MET A 186 -12.00 3.31 -8.68
CA MET A 186 -11.85 3.63 -10.09
C MET A 186 -13.16 4.10 -10.74
N VAL A 187 -14.32 3.55 -10.35
CA VAL A 187 -15.62 3.95 -10.94
C VAL A 187 -15.90 5.45 -10.79
N PRO A 188 -15.86 6.06 -9.58
CA PRO A 188 -16.05 7.49 -9.45
C PRO A 188 -14.96 8.33 -10.12
N MET A 189 -13.71 7.84 -10.16
CA MET A 189 -12.62 8.53 -10.86
C MET A 189 -12.90 8.59 -12.37
N ARG A 190 -13.33 7.48 -12.99
CA ARG A 190 -13.75 7.45 -14.41
C ARG A 190 -14.87 8.43 -14.71
N GLN A 191 -15.89 8.47 -13.84
CA GLN A 191 -17.01 9.40 -13.98
C GLN A 191 -16.54 10.86 -13.90
N SER A 192 -15.63 11.16 -12.99
CA SER A 192 -15.04 12.49 -12.85
C SER A 192 -14.25 12.90 -14.08
N LEU A 193 -13.37 12.03 -14.59
CA LEU A 193 -12.60 12.27 -15.81
C LEU A 193 -13.52 12.52 -17.01
N THR A 194 -14.56 11.70 -17.18
CA THR A 194 -15.54 11.88 -18.26
C THR A 194 -16.24 13.24 -18.17
N LYS A 195 -16.67 13.64 -16.96
CA LYS A 195 -17.30 14.96 -16.74
C LYS A 195 -16.34 16.13 -16.99
N MET A 196 -15.04 15.93 -16.79
CA MET A 196 -14.00 16.92 -17.12
C MET A 196 -13.65 16.96 -18.61
N GLY A 197 -14.33 16.20 -19.46
CA GLY A 197 -14.13 16.20 -20.90
C GLY A 197 -13.13 15.17 -21.43
N TRP A 198 -12.69 14.22 -20.57
CA TRP A 198 -11.83 13.12 -20.95
C TRP A 198 -12.61 11.80 -21.03
N PRO A 199 -13.08 11.41 -22.23
CA PRO A 199 -13.82 10.15 -22.42
C PRO A 199 -13.00 8.96 -21.93
N GLN A 200 -13.65 8.05 -21.21
CA GLN A 200 -12.98 6.89 -20.64
C GLN A 200 -13.46 5.60 -21.33
N PRO A 201 -12.64 4.94 -22.18
CA PRO A 201 -12.91 3.59 -22.66
C PRO A 201 -12.88 2.58 -21.49
N LYS A 202 -12.85 1.30 -21.76
CA LYS A 202 -12.61 0.31 -20.68
C LYS A 202 -11.25 0.57 -20.05
N SER A 203 -11.20 0.69 -18.73
CA SER A 203 -9.94 0.84 -18.01
C SER A 203 -9.19 -0.48 -17.97
N PRO A 204 -7.97 -0.56 -18.50
CA PRO A 204 -7.15 -1.75 -18.35
C PRO A 204 -6.69 -1.89 -16.89
N VAL A 205 -6.88 -3.09 -16.33
CA VAL A 205 -6.35 -3.46 -15.02
C VAL A 205 -5.43 -4.67 -15.23
N GLN A 206 -4.17 -4.49 -14.92
CA GLN A 206 -3.17 -5.54 -15.01
C GLN A 206 -3.02 -6.23 -13.65
N THR A 207 -3.08 -7.56 -13.66
CA THR A 207 -2.79 -8.45 -12.53
C THR A 207 -1.90 -9.58 -13.02
N ASP A 208 -1.05 -10.13 -12.17
CA ASP A 208 -0.22 -11.29 -12.48
C ASP A 208 -0.97 -12.62 -12.31
N ASN A 209 -2.16 -12.61 -11.71
CA ASN A 209 -2.97 -13.79 -11.47
C ASN A 209 -3.89 -14.11 -12.66
N SER A 210 -3.46 -15.05 -13.50
CA SER A 210 -4.23 -15.48 -14.68
C SER A 210 -5.62 -16.06 -14.35
N THR A 211 -5.78 -16.68 -13.18
CA THR A 211 -7.08 -17.22 -12.74
C THR A 211 -8.04 -16.10 -12.41
N ALA A 212 -7.60 -15.09 -11.65
CA ALA A 212 -8.42 -13.92 -11.34
C ALA A 212 -8.79 -13.16 -12.63
N ALA A 213 -7.82 -12.92 -13.50
CA ALA A 213 -8.06 -12.29 -14.80
C ALA A 213 -9.07 -13.08 -15.66
N GLY A 214 -8.94 -14.41 -15.69
CA GLY A 214 -9.83 -15.29 -16.44
C GLY A 214 -11.26 -15.28 -15.91
N LEU A 215 -11.44 -15.22 -14.59
CA LEU A 215 -12.77 -15.13 -13.96
C LEU A 215 -13.45 -13.80 -14.27
N VAL A 216 -12.74 -12.68 -14.12
CA VAL A 216 -13.29 -11.34 -14.40
C VAL A 216 -13.64 -11.17 -15.87
N ASN A 217 -12.79 -11.63 -16.78
CA ASN A 217 -13.00 -11.57 -18.21
C ASN A 217 -13.95 -12.67 -18.76
N LYS A 218 -14.46 -13.56 -17.87
CA LYS A 218 -15.33 -14.69 -18.23
C LYS A 218 -14.71 -15.67 -19.23
N THR A 219 -13.39 -15.78 -19.25
CA THR A 219 -12.65 -16.76 -20.05
C THR A 219 -12.47 -18.08 -19.30
N ILE A 220 -12.65 -18.07 -17.99
CA ILE A 220 -12.71 -19.25 -17.12
C ILE A 220 -14.08 -19.30 -16.49
N VAL A 221 -14.72 -20.47 -16.56
CA VAL A 221 -16.01 -20.74 -15.91
C VAL A 221 -15.73 -21.63 -14.68
N THR A 222 -16.05 -21.14 -13.49
CA THR A 222 -16.06 -22.00 -12.31
C THR A 222 -17.19 -23.01 -12.46
N LYS A 223 -16.86 -24.30 -12.41
CA LYS A 223 -17.90 -25.32 -12.21
C LYS A 223 -18.53 -25.02 -10.84
N ASN A 224 -19.86 -24.89 -10.82
CA ASN A 224 -20.60 -24.69 -9.57
C ASN A 224 -20.13 -25.75 -8.57
N LEU A 225 -19.63 -25.28 -7.43
CA LEU A 225 -19.41 -26.10 -6.25
C LEU A 225 -20.74 -26.33 -5.56
#